data_52900f5401fc783851fc56175768011f
#
_entry.id   52900f5401fc783851fc56175768011f
#
_cell.length_a   1.000
_cell.length_b   1.000
_cell.length_c   1.000
_cell.angle_alpha   90.00
_cell.angle_beta   90.00
_cell.angle_gamma   90.00
#
_symmetry.space_group_name_H-M   'P 1'
#
loop_
_entity.id
_entity.type
_entity.pdbx_description
1 polymer ?
#
loop_
_entity_poly.entity_id
_entity_poly.type
_entity_poly.pdbx_seq_one_letter_code
_entity_poly.pdbx_strand_id
1 'polypeptide(L)'
;MSKTTGKDVTKTLQNDLGMDHEPTGQEVASAMYAMSSSNFRSTISDPNETSSLEFMNGLLEYPDTLGVEFMNLATRIGKVIAHRNILTNKLAPFKMENMPLGYTMEEYFVECAKEHAYDQADAENTLFKRSLPDIKTAFYVVNRKSYYPATITDDDLRKYFVTWDGVNSLIARIVDSMYNGDNKDDYNYMKSALVTHYENGHMKIVNTNAVTDTDTAKELARKITEYVSYLTEPTNEYNAMAVTKQNEYDDIYVILNGKTNSYLNIDWLAQTFQLEFAQFKTHVLVLPTLPSTAQGTIEAIVCDSEIYRVFDQKYSVGVAYNAKGLYWNYFLHHWEGIATSRFANAIAFVSGNVEEKVTAIYSNPQVVEVRKGATITVPFTVQTSGLNAKYSLTATSSVDDKVKATIESDLKHVKIECLEAIDTEGLATVTIKDTVSEVTCDIKVVYNV
;
A
#
# COMPACT_ATOMS: atom_id res chain seq x y z
N MET A 1 5.37 17.91 9.55
CA MET A 1 4.52 17.45 10.68
C MET A 1 5.38 17.15 11.90
N SER A 2 5.09 17.77 13.04
CA SER A 2 5.85 17.61 14.28
C SER A 2 5.84 16.16 14.74
N LYS A 3 7.03 15.58 15.02
CA LYS A 3 7.16 14.26 15.64
C LYS A 3 6.44 14.27 16.99
N THR A 4 5.33 13.58 17.10
CA THR A 4 4.69 13.27 18.37
C THR A 4 5.60 12.30 19.13
N THR A 5 6.41 12.80 20.05
CA THR A 5 7.24 11.99 20.95
C THR A 5 6.36 11.37 22.03
N GLY A 6 6.75 10.23 22.60
CA GLY A 6 6.00 9.54 23.65
C GLY A 6 5.57 10.41 24.84
N LYS A 7 6.18 11.59 25.02
CA LYS A 7 5.75 12.65 25.95
C LYS A 7 4.44 13.35 25.55
N ASP A 8 4.11 13.41 24.26
CA ASP A 8 2.90 14.09 23.78
C ASP A 8 1.65 13.22 23.97
N VAL A 9 1.82 11.92 24.04
CA VAL A 9 0.71 10.95 24.25
C VAL A 9 0.28 10.90 25.70
N THR A 10 1.25 10.97 26.63
CA THR A 10 0.94 11.15 28.06
C THR A 10 0.17 12.45 28.27
N LYS A 11 0.53 13.52 27.52
CA LYS A 11 -0.21 14.80 27.53
C LYS A 11 -1.63 14.69 26.95
N THR A 12 -1.88 13.84 25.98
CA THR A 12 -3.23 13.67 25.41
C THR A 12 -4.16 12.97 26.38
N LEU A 13 -3.68 11.95 27.12
CA LEU A 13 -4.44 11.33 28.25
C LEU A 13 -4.63 12.30 29.41
N GLN A 14 -3.57 13.01 29.77
CA GLN A 14 -3.61 14.06 30.77
C GLN A 14 -4.62 15.14 30.39
N ASN A 15 -4.67 15.56 29.12
CA ASN A 15 -5.62 16.56 28.62
C ASN A 15 -7.05 16.02 28.51
N ASP A 16 -7.25 14.78 28.04
CA ASP A 16 -8.58 14.16 27.89
C ASP A 16 -9.20 13.80 29.25
N LEU A 17 -8.38 13.49 30.25
CA LEU A 17 -8.82 13.22 31.63
C LEU A 17 -8.54 14.39 32.58
N GLY A 18 -7.88 15.45 32.12
CA GLY A 18 -7.54 16.62 32.94
C GLY A 18 -6.50 16.32 34.05
N MET A 19 -5.61 15.33 33.83
CA MET A 19 -4.67 14.86 34.85
C MET A 19 -3.23 15.32 34.56
N ASP A 20 -2.49 15.61 35.62
CA ASP A 20 -1.07 16.04 35.55
C ASP A 20 -0.06 14.86 35.66
N HIS A 21 -0.55 13.61 35.80
CA HIS A 21 0.26 12.41 36.03
C HIS A 21 -0.25 11.21 35.23
N GLU A 22 0.49 10.12 35.22
CA GLU A 22 0.04 8.85 34.63
C GLU A 22 -1.16 8.30 35.43
N PRO A 23 -2.32 8.03 34.74
CA PRO A 23 -3.52 7.59 35.42
C PRO A 23 -3.32 6.23 36.10
N THR A 24 -3.71 6.15 37.35
CA THR A 24 -3.79 4.88 38.11
C THR A 24 -4.97 4.05 37.62
N GLY A 25 -4.99 2.75 37.94
CA GLY A 25 -6.12 1.87 37.62
C GLY A 25 -7.44 2.34 38.21
N GLN A 26 -7.39 2.97 39.41
CA GLN A 26 -8.57 3.54 40.05
C GLN A 26 -9.11 4.77 39.31
N GLU A 27 -8.24 5.66 38.85
CA GLU A 27 -8.62 6.83 38.05
C GLU A 27 -9.21 6.44 36.70
N VAL A 28 -8.65 5.39 36.06
CA VAL A 28 -9.20 4.81 34.84
C VAL A 28 -10.61 4.23 35.11
N ALA A 29 -10.79 3.48 36.17
CA ALA A 29 -12.10 2.94 36.57
C ALA A 29 -13.10 4.05 36.91
N SER A 30 -12.66 5.12 37.58
CA SER A 30 -13.48 6.30 37.89
C SER A 30 -13.90 7.06 36.63
N ALA A 31 -13.01 7.21 35.66
CA ALA A 31 -13.32 7.79 34.37
C ALA A 31 -14.35 6.93 33.60
N MET A 32 -14.19 5.60 33.62
CA MET A 32 -15.17 4.67 33.06
C MET A 32 -16.55 4.83 33.74
N TYR A 33 -16.57 4.86 35.04
CA TYR A 33 -17.80 5.03 35.82
C TYR A 33 -18.49 6.36 35.52
N ALA A 34 -17.74 7.45 35.45
CA ALA A 34 -18.29 8.77 35.15
C ALA A 34 -18.90 8.88 33.75
N MET A 35 -18.35 8.13 32.78
CA MET A 35 -18.79 8.12 31.38
C MET A 35 -19.85 7.08 31.06
N SER A 36 -20.13 6.17 32.01
CA SER A 36 -21.07 5.08 31.82
C SER A 36 -22.53 5.54 31.86
N SER A 37 -23.43 4.66 31.44
CA SER A 37 -24.87 4.90 31.45
C SER A 37 -25.40 5.12 32.88
N SER A 38 -26.55 5.77 32.99
CA SER A 38 -27.21 5.95 34.29
C SER A 38 -27.56 4.61 34.95
N ASN A 39 -27.92 3.60 34.16
CA ASN A 39 -28.19 2.25 34.63
C ASN A 39 -26.94 1.60 35.23
N PHE A 40 -25.78 1.74 34.61
CA PHE A 40 -24.51 1.26 35.14
C PHE A 40 -24.21 1.90 36.50
N ARG A 41 -24.28 3.22 36.58
CA ARG A 41 -23.98 3.99 37.80
C ARG A 41 -24.97 3.74 38.98
N SER A 42 -26.20 3.37 38.66
CA SER A 42 -27.18 2.97 39.72
C SER A 42 -26.97 1.56 40.25
N THR A 43 -26.25 0.72 39.51
CA THR A 43 -26.10 -0.70 39.81
C THR A 43 -24.72 -1.03 40.39
N ILE A 44 -23.71 -0.29 40.01
CA ILE A 44 -22.31 -0.54 40.38
C ILE A 44 -21.82 0.60 41.27
N SER A 45 -21.12 0.27 42.33
CA SER A 45 -20.61 1.25 43.30
C SER A 45 -19.47 2.10 42.67
N ASP A 46 -19.34 3.34 43.14
CA ASP A 46 -18.30 4.27 42.69
C ASP A 46 -16.90 3.71 43.00
N PRO A 47 -15.98 3.63 42.03
CA PRO A 47 -14.60 3.18 42.23
C PRO A 47 -13.81 4.00 43.25
N ASN A 48 -14.21 5.24 43.52
CA ASN A 48 -13.56 6.10 44.53
C ASN A 48 -14.00 5.76 45.97
N GLU A 49 -15.15 5.12 46.12
CA GLU A 49 -15.73 4.79 47.42
C GLU A 49 -15.60 3.32 47.79
N THR A 50 -15.18 2.46 46.85
CA THR A 50 -15.10 1.01 46.99
C THR A 50 -13.74 0.44 46.73
N SER A 51 -13.47 -0.77 47.19
CA SER A 51 -12.26 -1.52 46.84
C SER A 51 -12.35 -2.04 45.41
N SER A 52 -11.16 -2.29 44.78
CA SER A 52 -11.09 -2.90 43.45
C SER A 52 -11.85 -4.21 43.34
N LEU A 53 -11.84 -5.00 44.38
CA LEU A 53 -12.52 -6.30 44.45
C LEU A 53 -14.05 -6.16 44.50
N GLU A 54 -14.56 -5.20 45.28
CA GLU A 54 -16.01 -4.91 45.32
C GLU A 54 -16.53 -4.34 44.02
N PHE A 55 -15.81 -3.43 43.43
CA PHE A 55 -16.11 -2.89 42.10
C PHE A 55 -16.17 -4.00 41.06
N MET A 56 -15.19 -4.92 41.07
CA MET A 56 -15.16 -6.06 40.19
C MET A 56 -16.31 -7.04 40.39
N ASN A 57 -16.65 -7.37 41.65
CA ASN A 57 -17.76 -8.26 41.90
C ASN A 57 -19.08 -7.65 41.38
N GLY A 58 -19.28 -6.35 41.56
CA GLY A 58 -20.41 -5.64 40.98
C GLY A 58 -20.45 -5.71 39.45
N LEU A 59 -19.29 -5.59 38.81
CA LEU A 59 -19.18 -5.73 37.34
C LEU A 59 -19.53 -7.14 36.86
N LEU A 60 -19.10 -8.19 37.56
CA LEU A 60 -19.35 -9.59 37.18
C LEU A 60 -20.81 -10.04 37.40
N GLU A 61 -21.55 -9.38 38.31
CA GLU A 61 -22.96 -9.66 38.48
C GLU A 61 -23.83 -9.16 37.31
N TYR A 62 -23.31 -8.21 36.52
CA TYR A 62 -24.00 -7.61 35.37
C TYR A 62 -23.21 -7.71 34.08
N PRO A 63 -22.99 -8.92 33.55
CA PRO A 63 -22.08 -9.17 32.40
C PRO A 63 -22.46 -8.42 31.11
N ASP A 64 -23.76 -8.23 30.84
CA ASP A 64 -24.20 -7.51 29.63
C ASP A 64 -23.82 -6.03 29.68
N THR A 65 -23.91 -5.41 30.86
CA THR A 65 -23.50 -4.01 31.08
C THR A 65 -21.96 -3.88 31.04
N LEU A 66 -21.28 -4.85 31.65
CA LEU A 66 -19.81 -4.91 31.63
C LEU A 66 -19.26 -4.94 30.23
N GLY A 67 -19.86 -5.74 29.34
CA GLY A 67 -19.36 -5.88 27.93
C GLY A 67 -19.33 -4.56 27.19
N VAL A 68 -20.37 -3.77 27.27
CA VAL A 68 -20.48 -2.48 26.58
C VAL A 68 -19.53 -1.43 27.17
N GLU A 69 -19.51 -1.29 28.48
CA GLU A 69 -18.71 -0.25 29.15
C GLU A 69 -17.22 -0.58 29.13
N PHE A 70 -16.84 -1.86 29.24
CA PHE A 70 -15.47 -2.30 29.11
C PHE A 70 -14.96 -2.15 27.68
N MET A 71 -15.83 -2.35 26.67
CA MET A 71 -15.50 -2.08 25.27
C MET A 71 -15.23 -0.58 25.03
N ASN A 72 -16.07 0.28 25.59
CA ASN A 72 -15.89 1.73 25.50
C ASN A 72 -14.56 2.15 26.14
N LEU A 73 -14.24 1.58 27.30
CA LEU A 73 -12.97 1.78 27.98
C LEU A 73 -11.79 1.25 27.15
N ALA A 74 -11.85 -0.01 26.69
CA ALA A 74 -10.81 -0.63 25.89
C ALA A 74 -10.57 0.13 24.59
N THR A 75 -11.62 0.61 23.93
CA THR A 75 -11.52 1.42 22.69
C THR A 75 -10.85 2.77 22.95
N ARG A 76 -11.14 3.42 24.07
CA ARG A 76 -10.53 4.71 24.45
C ARG A 76 -9.07 4.54 24.89
N ILE A 77 -8.82 3.58 25.77
CA ILE A 77 -7.47 3.25 26.23
C ILE A 77 -6.63 2.71 25.07
N GLY A 78 -7.22 1.90 24.20
CA GLY A 78 -6.57 1.41 22.98
C GLY A 78 -6.04 2.53 22.09
N LYS A 79 -6.81 3.59 21.90
CA LYS A 79 -6.34 4.78 21.18
C LYS A 79 -5.15 5.47 21.84
N VAL A 80 -5.01 5.33 23.12
CA VAL A 80 -4.02 6.04 23.93
C VAL A 80 -2.80 5.17 24.26
N ILE A 81 -3.00 3.92 24.67
CA ILE A 81 -1.92 2.97 24.96
C ILE A 81 -1.29 2.46 23.67
N ALA A 82 -2.03 2.47 22.56
CA ALA A 82 -1.49 2.17 21.22
C ALA A 82 -0.20 2.93 20.90
N HIS A 83 0.09 4.01 21.60
CA HIS A 83 1.33 4.77 21.43
C HIS A 83 2.46 4.39 22.41
N ARG A 84 2.24 3.52 23.42
CA ARG A 84 3.20 3.32 24.50
C ARG A 84 4.19 2.16 24.32
N ASN A 85 3.77 1.03 23.74
CA ASN A 85 4.60 -0.18 23.58
C ASN A 85 4.38 -0.93 22.28
N ILE A 86 3.87 -0.26 21.26
CA ILE A 86 3.44 -0.89 20.03
C ILE A 86 4.62 -1.00 19.08
N LEU A 87 4.67 -2.14 18.39
CA LEU A 87 5.49 -2.30 17.21
C LEU A 87 5.12 -1.19 16.22
N THR A 88 5.99 -0.19 16.09
CA THR A 88 5.71 0.94 15.22
C THR A 88 5.90 0.54 13.76
N ASN A 89 4.89 0.75 12.94
CA ASN A 89 5.03 0.64 11.49
C ASN A 89 5.86 1.83 10.98
N LYS A 90 7.08 1.57 10.50
CA LYS A 90 7.97 2.60 9.93
C LYS A 90 7.43 3.22 8.65
N LEU A 91 6.50 2.53 7.97
CA LEU A 91 5.84 2.98 6.76
C LEU A 91 4.52 3.72 7.03
N ALA A 92 4.11 3.85 8.31
CA ALA A 92 2.91 4.58 8.70
C ALA A 92 2.81 6.02 8.14
N PRO A 93 3.91 6.80 7.97
CA PRO A 93 3.83 8.13 7.36
C PRO A 93 3.27 8.15 5.93
N PHE A 94 3.28 7.03 5.24
CA PHE A 94 2.72 6.89 3.90
C PHE A 94 1.24 6.48 3.88
N LYS A 95 0.63 6.21 5.03
CA LYS A 95 -0.82 5.94 5.09
C LYS A 95 -1.61 7.21 4.82
N MET A 96 -2.68 7.03 4.06
CA MET A 96 -3.63 8.09 3.76
C MET A 96 -4.68 8.23 4.87
N GLU A 97 -5.55 9.22 4.75
CA GLU A 97 -6.69 9.39 5.63
C GLU A 97 -7.71 8.25 5.47
N ASN A 98 -8.52 8.04 6.51
CA ASN A 98 -9.56 7.00 6.52
C ASN A 98 -10.63 7.27 5.47
N MET A 99 -11.04 6.24 4.76
CA MET A 99 -12.12 6.31 3.77
C MET A 99 -13.42 5.71 4.32
N PRO A 100 -14.59 6.27 3.93
CA PRO A 100 -15.88 5.70 4.31
C PRO A 100 -16.06 4.26 3.79
N LEU A 101 -16.84 3.46 4.53
CA LEU A 101 -17.18 2.09 4.13
C LEU A 101 -17.86 2.05 2.75
N GLY A 102 -17.39 1.14 1.88
CA GLY A 102 -17.97 0.92 0.56
C GLY A 102 -17.45 1.84 -0.53
N TYR A 103 -16.61 2.81 -0.21
CA TYR A 103 -15.98 3.66 -1.21
C TYR A 103 -14.76 2.97 -1.84
N THR A 104 -14.56 3.23 -3.12
CA THR A 104 -13.36 2.85 -3.87
C THR A 104 -12.52 4.10 -4.05
N MET A 105 -11.21 3.99 -3.80
CA MET A 105 -10.29 5.09 -4.10
C MET A 105 -10.05 5.15 -5.59
N GLU A 106 -10.22 6.32 -6.16
CA GLU A 106 -9.94 6.62 -7.54
C GLU A 106 -8.73 7.55 -7.64
N GLU A 107 -7.76 7.18 -8.46
CA GLU A 107 -6.61 8.00 -8.80
C GLU A 107 -6.67 8.27 -10.30
N TYR A 108 -6.57 9.52 -10.69
CA TYR A 108 -6.57 9.92 -12.10
C TYR A 108 -5.45 10.91 -12.36
N PHE A 109 -4.90 10.82 -13.55
CA PHE A 109 -3.87 11.72 -14.05
C PHE A 109 -4.28 12.23 -15.42
N VAL A 110 -4.11 13.53 -15.63
CA VAL A 110 -4.38 14.20 -16.91
C VAL A 110 -3.02 14.59 -17.50
N GLU A 111 -2.68 14.03 -18.66
CA GLU A 111 -1.43 14.37 -19.35
C GLU A 111 -1.40 15.83 -19.80
N CYS A 112 -0.20 16.38 -19.89
CA CYS A 112 0.01 17.74 -20.37
C CYS A 112 -0.51 17.89 -21.81
N ALA A 113 -1.13 19.03 -22.10
CA ALA A 113 -1.56 19.37 -23.46
C ALA A 113 -0.32 19.47 -24.38
N LYS A 114 -0.45 18.92 -25.58
CA LYS A 114 0.59 19.00 -26.60
C LYS A 114 0.57 20.37 -27.28
N GLU A 115 1.75 20.93 -27.51
CA GLU A 115 1.89 22.14 -28.30
C GLU A 115 1.50 21.86 -29.77
N HIS A 116 0.79 22.80 -30.37
CA HIS A 116 0.47 22.82 -31.78
C HIS A 116 1.10 24.08 -32.40
N ALA A 117 1.79 23.91 -33.53
CA ALA A 117 2.32 25.07 -34.26
C ALA A 117 1.17 25.99 -34.69
N TYR A 118 1.37 27.30 -34.54
CA TYR A 118 0.39 28.26 -35.01
C TYR A 118 0.48 28.40 -36.54
N ASP A 119 -0.62 28.05 -37.21
CA ASP A 119 -0.78 28.22 -38.64
C ASP A 119 -2.09 28.98 -38.89
N GLN A 120 -1.95 30.21 -39.43
CA GLN A 120 -3.11 31.04 -39.73
C GLN A 120 -3.91 30.52 -40.92
N ALA A 121 -3.26 29.85 -41.88
CA ALA A 121 -3.90 29.32 -43.09
C ALA A 121 -4.79 28.10 -42.77
N ASP A 122 -4.45 27.30 -41.74
CA ASP A 122 -5.22 26.13 -41.31
C ASP A 122 -6.24 26.44 -40.20
N ALA A 123 -6.31 27.68 -39.72
CA ALA A 123 -7.17 28.03 -38.60
C ALA A 123 -8.66 27.79 -38.87
N GLU A 124 -9.13 28.02 -40.12
CA GLU A 124 -10.52 27.80 -40.50
C GLU A 124 -10.87 26.31 -40.53
N ASN A 125 -9.93 25.44 -40.92
CA ASN A 125 -10.15 23.99 -41.03
C ASN A 125 -10.07 23.29 -39.66
N THR A 126 -9.30 23.86 -38.74
CA THR A 126 -9.03 23.25 -37.42
C THR A 126 -9.88 23.83 -36.30
N LEU A 127 -10.60 24.91 -36.50
CA LEU A 127 -11.36 25.66 -35.48
C LEU A 127 -12.31 24.76 -34.66
N PHE A 128 -12.93 23.76 -35.27
CA PHE A 128 -13.86 22.83 -34.61
C PHE A 128 -13.25 21.47 -34.30
N LYS A 129 -11.95 21.30 -34.50
CA LYS A 129 -11.25 20.05 -34.17
C LYS A 129 -11.19 19.90 -32.64
N ARG A 130 -11.71 18.78 -32.12
CA ARG A 130 -11.68 18.47 -30.70
C ARG A 130 -10.29 17.90 -30.35
N SER A 131 -9.65 18.49 -29.36
CA SER A 131 -8.48 17.91 -28.70
C SER A 131 -8.91 17.42 -27.32
N LEU A 132 -9.04 16.12 -27.13
CA LEU A 132 -9.41 15.53 -25.86
C LEU A 132 -8.14 15.32 -25.03
N PRO A 133 -8.19 15.64 -23.72
CA PRO A 133 -7.06 15.33 -22.84
C PRO A 133 -6.90 13.81 -22.70
N ASP A 134 -5.67 13.36 -22.60
CA ASP A 134 -5.35 11.96 -22.25
C ASP A 134 -5.46 11.80 -20.76
N ILE A 135 -6.45 11.02 -20.32
CA ILE A 135 -6.74 10.78 -18.90
C ILE A 135 -6.50 9.31 -18.61
N LYS A 136 -5.61 9.06 -17.66
CA LYS A 136 -5.32 7.73 -17.14
C LYS A 136 -5.91 7.60 -15.73
N THR A 137 -6.56 6.47 -15.45
CA THR A 137 -7.25 6.23 -14.17
C THR A 137 -6.80 4.91 -13.56
N ALA A 138 -6.76 4.86 -12.23
CA ALA A 138 -6.56 3.65 -11.45
C ALA A 138 -7.55 3.60 -10.28
N PHE A 139 -8.01 2.39 -9.94
CA PHE A 139 -8.97 2.17 -8.87
C PHE A 139 -8.35 1.25 -7.81
N TYR A 140 -8.51 1.61 -6.54
CA TYR A 140 -8.01 0.85 -5.41
C TYR A 140 -9.18 0.48 -4.50
N VAL A 141 -9.27 -0.80 -4.17
CA VAL A 141 -10.33 -1.37 -3.35
C VAL A 141 -9.75 -1.98 -2.08
N VAL A 142 -10.60 -2.16 -1.06
CA VAL A 142 -10.21 -2.90 0.13
C VAL A 142 -9.85 -4.34 -0.25
N ASN A 143 -8.62 -4.71 0.01
CA ASN A 143 -8.06 -6.04 -0.28
C ASN A 143 -7.66 -6.82 0.97
N ARG A 144 -7.66 -6.16 2.14
CA ARG A 144 -7.42 -6.79 3.44
C ARG A 144 -8.62 -6.58 4.35
N LYS A 145 -9.19 -7.68 4.85
CA LYS A 145 -10.24 -7.70 5.88
C LYS A 145 -9.81 -8.67 6.96
N SER A 146 -9.18 -8.15 8.00
CA SER A 146 -8.60 -8.93 9.08
C SER A 146 -9.33 -8.69 10.40
N TYR A 147 -9.23 -9.64 11.31
CA TYR A 147 -9.59 -9.43 12.72
C TYR A 147 -8.55 -10.10 13.63
N TYR A 148 -8.32 -9.49 14.77
CA TYR A 148 -7.39 -9.97 15.79
C TYR A 148 -8.16 -10.30 17.05
N PRO A 149 -8.21 -11.59 17.44
CA PRO A 149 -8.96 -12.01 18.64
C PRO A 149 -8.09 -11.91 19.88
N ALA A 150 -8.70 -11.55 21.00
CA ALA A 150 -8.16 -11.71 22.35
C ALA A 150 -9.25 -12.23 23.26
N THR A 151 -8.96 -13.26 24.04
CA THR A 151 -9.93 -13.88 24.96
C THR A 151 -9.46 -13.67 26.40
N ILE A 152 -10.39 -13.33 27.27
CA ILE A 152 -10.16 -13.17 28.71
C ILE A 152 -11.21 -13.99 29.44
N THR A 153 -10.75 -14.84 30.35
CA THR A 153 -11.65 -15.60 31.23
C THR A 153 -12.05 -14.78 32.45
N ASP A 154 -13.23 -15.08 33.04
CA ASP A 154 -13.70 -14.45 34.27
C ASP A 154 -12.71 -14.69 35.43
N ASP A 155 -12.03 -15.86 35.42
CA ASP A 155 -10.99 -16.15 36.41
C ASP A 155 -9.75 -15.25 36.28
N ASP A 156 -9.36 -14.94 35.05
CA ASP A 156 -8.26 -14.01 34.82
C ASP A 156 -8.65 -12.58 35.19
N LEU A 157 -9.88 -12.17 34.89
CA LEU A 157 -10.41 -10.90 35.35
C LEU A 157 -10.31 -10.79 36.88
N ARG A 158 -10.79 -11.79 37.63
CA ARG A 158 -10.73 -11.80 39.11
C ARG A 158 -9.29 -11.70 39.62
N LYS A 159 -8.32 -12.36 39.01
CA LYS A 159 -6.91 -12.28 39.41
C LYS A 159 -6.32 -10.87 39.22
N TYR A 160 -6.64 -10.22 38.12
CA TYR A 160 -6.10 -8.89 37.81
C TYR A 160 -6.79 -7.77 38.59
N PHE A 161 -8.05 -7.94 38.95
CA PHE A 161 -8.81 -6.95 39.76
C PHE A 161 -8.57 -7.02 41.26
N VAL A 162 -7.67 -7.87 41.72
CA VAL A 162 -7.24 -7.86 43.11
C VAL A 162 -6.63 -6.52 43.53
N THR A 163 -5.97 -5.85 42.58
CA THR A 163 -5.39 -4.51 42.76
C THR A 163 -5.71 -3.63 41.56
N TRP A 164 -5.77 -2.31 41.79
CA TRP A 164 -5.97 -1.35 40.68
C TRP A 164 -4.87 -1.38 39.64
N ASP A 165 -3.62 -1.69 40.03
CA ASP A 165 -2.51 -1.88 39.09
C ASP A 165 -2.71 -3.11 38.19
N GLY A 166 -3.39 -4.14 38.70
CA GLY A 166 -3.76 -5.32 37.94
C GLY A 166 -4.72 -4.98 36.79
N VAL A 167 -5.65 -4.06 37.00
CA VAL A 167 -6.60 -3.60 35.97
C VAL A 167 -5.85 -2.99 34.78
N ASN A 168 -4.89 -2.11 35.06
CA ASN A 168 -4.06 -1.52 34.01
C ASN A 168 -3.27 -2.57 33.24
N SER A 169 -2.72 -3.57 33.95
CA SER A 169 -1.95 -4.66 33.32
C SER A 169 -2.83 -5.54 32.42
N LEU A 170 -4.07 -5.78 32.79
CA LEU A 170 -5.01 -6.56 31.97
C LEU A 170 -5.37 -5.81 30.68
N ILE A 171 -5.74 -4.54 30.81
CA ILE A 171 -6.10 -3.70 29.65
C ILE A 171 -4.91 -3.58 28.70
N ALA A 172 -3.70 -3.35 29.23
CA ALA A 172 -2.48 -3.30 28.44
C ALA A 172 -2.26 -4.60 27.65
N ARG A 173 -2.46 -5.76 28.27
CA ARG A 173 -2.29 -7.07 27.59
C ARG A 173 -3.24 -7.27 26.42
N ILE A 174 -4.52 -6.90 26.58
CA ILE A 174 -5.51 -7.03 25.52
C ILE A 174 -5.15 -6.13 24.36
N VAL A 175 -4.90 -4.86 24.67
CA VAL A 175 -4.57 -3.84 23.69
C VAL A 175 -3.27 -4.19 22.98
N ASP A 176 -2.19 -4.48 23.73
CA ASP A 176 -0.89 -4.81 23.15
C ASP A 176 -0.95 -6.03 22.25
N SER A 177 -1.70 -7.06 22.63
CA SER A 177 -1.82 -8.29 21.84
C SER A 177 -2.48 -8.03 20.48
N MET A 178 -3.63 -7.35 20.47
CA MET A 178 -4.40 -7.12 19.25
C MET A 178 -3.73 -6.07 18.34
N TYR A 179 -3.35 -4.93 18.90
CA TYR A 179 -2.78 -3.83 18.14
C TYR A 179 -1.34 -4.08 17.67
N ASN A 180 -0.52 -4.76 18.48
CA ASN A 180 0.82 -5.18 18.04
C ASN A 180 0.74 -6.21 16.91
N GLY A 181 -0.22 -7.15 16.97
CA GLY A 181 -0.49 -8.07 15.89
C GLY A 181 -0.81 -7.33 14.59
N ASP A 182 -1.75 -6.39 14.67
CA ASP A 182 -2.19 -5.59 13.54
C ASP A 182 -1.05 -4.73 12.96
N ASN A 183 -0.34 -3.96 13.78
CA ASN A 183 0.75 -3.11 13.31
C ASN A 183 1.92 -3.90 12.70
N LYS A 184 2.21 -5.09 13.23
CA LYS A 184 3.21 -5.98 12.66
C LYS A 184 2.81 -6.44 11.26
N ASP A 185 1.56 -6.86 11.12
CA ASP A 185 1.05 -7.36 9.85
C ASP A 185 0.91 -6.24 8.83
N ASP A 186 0.43 -5.07 9.24
CA ASP A 186 0.35 -3.87 8.43
C ASP A 186 1.73 -3.48 7.86
N TYR A 187 2.75 -3.42 8.71
CA TYR A 187 4.12 -3.20 8.26
C TYR A 187 4.59 -4.23 7.23
N ASN A 188 4.30 -5.51 7.45
CA ASN A 188 4.69 -6.59 6.55
C ASN A 188 3.95 -6.51 5.21
N TYR A 189 2.66 -6.19 5.22
CA TYR A 189 1.86 -6.01 4.00
C TYR A 189 2.31 -4.81 3.19
N MET A 190 2.54 -3.66 3.83
CA MET A 190 3.07 -2.48 3.13
C MET A 190 4.45 -2.76 2.52
N LYS A 191 5.34 -3.41 3.27
CA LYS A 191 6.64 -3.84 2.77
C LYS A 191 6.50 -4.80 1.58
N SER A 192 5.60 -5.78 1.67
CA SER A 192 5.32 -6.73 0.58
C SER A 192 4.77 -6.01 -0.65
N ALA A 193 3.87 -5.04 -0.47
CA ALA A 193 3.32 -4.25 -1.58
C ALA A 193 4.41 -3.50 -2.36
N LEU A 194 5.41 -2.94 -1.67
CA LEU A 194 6.55 -2.29 -2.31
C LEU A 194 7.40 -3.28 -3.12
N VAL A 195 7.66 -4.45 -2.55
CA VAL A 195 8.40 -5.51 -3.25
C VAL A 195 7.63 -6.03 -4.46
N THR A 196 6.33 -6.25 -4.32
CA THR A 196 5.45 -6.65 -5.42
C THR A 196 5.40 -5.59 -6.53
N HIS A 197 5.45 -4.31 -6.17
CA HIS A 197 5.55 -3.22 -7.15
C HIS A 197 6.82 -3.33 -7.99
N TYR A 198 7.95 -3.67 -7.35
CA TYR A 198 9.21 -3.95 -8.04
C TYR A 198 9.12 -5.20 -8.92
N GLU A 199 8.62 -6.33 -8.38
CA GLU A 199 8.52 -7.61 -9.11
C GLU A 199 7.59 -7.54 -10.33
N ASN A 200 6.56 -6.69 -10.26
CA ASN A 200 5.66 -6.42 -11.38
C ASN A 200 6.25 -5.48 -12.45
N GLY A 201 7.52 -5.07 -12.30
CA GLY A 201 8.19 -4.20 -13.25
C GLY A 201 7.69 -2.75 -13.26
N HIS A 202 7.10 -2.30 -12.16
CA HIS A 202 6.55 -0.94 -12.06
C HIS A 202 7.57 0.09 -11.59
N MET A 203 8.84 -0.31 -11.37
CA MET A 203 9.96 0.58 -11.01
C MET A 203 11.00 0.62 -12.10
N LYS A 204 11.67 1.75 -12.25
CA LYS A 204 12.90 1.84 -13.03
C LYS A 204 14.00 1.04 -12.34
N ILE A 205 14.66 0.13 -13.03
CA ILE A 205 15.78 -0.64 -12.48
C ILE A 205 17.09 0.05 -12.84
N VAL A 206 17.91 0.27 -11.83
CA VAL A 206 19.28 0.75 -11.97
C VAL A 206 20.23 -0.29 -11.41
N ASN A 207 20.98 -0.94 -12.27
CA ASN A 207 21.96 -1.93 -11.86
C ASN A 207 23.12 -1.25 -11.10
N THR A 208 23.47 -1.83 -9.96
CA THR A 208 24.56 -1.37 -9.09
C THR A 208 25.38 -2.54 -8.60
N ASN A 209 26.57 -2.25 -8.07
CA ASN A 209 27.36 -3.25 -7.36
C ASN A 209 26.71 -3.56 -6.01
N ALA A 210 26.86 -4.82 -5.55
CA ALA A 210 26.46 -5.19 -4.19
C ALA A 210 27.25 -4.35 -3.19
N VAL A 211 26.55 -3.79 -2.20
CA VAL A 211 27.21 -2.98 -1.16
C VAL A 211 27.90 -3.91 -0.17
N THR A 212 29.22 -3.94 -0.23
CA THR A 212 30.10 -4.78 0.62
C THR A 212 31.08 -3.98 1.44
N ASP A 213 31.33 -2.74 1.06
CA ASP A 213 32.28 -1.83 1.67
C ASP A 213 31.87 -0.36 1.50
N THR A 214 32.67 0.55 2.05
CA THR A 214 32.41 1.99 2.01
C THR A 214 32.50 2.56 0.59
N ASP A 215 33.31 2.01 -0.28
CA ASP A 215 33.50 2.56 -1.63
C ASP A 215 32.33 2.19 -2.55
N THR A 216 31.84 0.96 -2.47
CA THR A 216 30.61 0.55 -3.15
C THR A 216 29.38 1.30 -2.61
N ALA A 217 29.35 1.62 -1.30
CA ALA A 217 28.31 2.47 -0.73
C ALA A 217 28.35 3.90 -1.28
N LYS A 218 29.54 4.49 -1.45
CA LYS A 218 29.69 5.82 -2.07
C LYS A 218 29.28 5.84 -3.53
N GLU A 219 29.59 4.77 -4.28
CA GLU A 219 29.14 4.63 -5.67
C GLU A 219 27.63 4.61 -5.76
N LEU A 220 26.97 3.82 -4.90
CA LEU A 220 25.50 3.78 -4.81
C LEU A 220 24.92 5.15 -4.47
N ALA A 221 25.51 5.86 -3.50
CA ALA A 221 25.05 7.18 -3.11
C ALA A 221 25.17 8.21 -4.25
N ARG A 222 26.22 8.16 -5.04
CA ARG A 222 26.34 9.02 -6.24
C ARG A 222 25.25 8.73 -7.27
N LYS A 223 24.96 7.44 -7.52
CA LYS A 223 23.85 7.05 -8.40
C LYS A 223 22.51 7.53 -7.86
N ILE A 224 22.25 7.36 -6.55
CA ILE A 224 21.01 7.87 -5.94
C ILE A 224 20.87 9.36 -6.17
N THR A 225 21.94 10.14 -5.95
CA THR A 225 21.94 11.60 -6.17
C THR A 225 21.65 11.98 -7.61
N GLU A 226 22.28 11.27 -8.56
CA GLU A 226 22.07 11.49 -9.98
C GLU A 226 20.60 11.28 -10.37
N TYR A 227 20.01 10.16 -9.97
CA TYR A 227 18.63 9.85 -10.29
C TYR A 227 17.61 10.72 -9.56
N VAL A 228 17.90 11.14 -8.32
CA VAL A 228 17.07 12.14 -7.62
C VAL A 228 17.05 13.46 -8.39
N SER A 229 18.19 13.88 -8.95
CA SER A 229 18.23 15.09 -9.79
C SER A 229 17.36 14.94 -11.04
N TYR A 230 17.33 13.75 -11.67
CA TYR A 230 16.46 13.51 -12.83
C TYR A 230 14.96 13.55 -12.47
N LEU A 231 14.59 13.16 -11.25
CA LEU A 231 13.19 13.23 -10.79
C LEU A 231 12.69 14.67 -10.58
N THR A 232 13.59 15.64 -10.45
CA THR A 232 13.21 17.05 -10.32
C THR A 232 12.90 17.72 -11.66
N GLU A 233 13.11 17.03 -12.78
CA GLU A 233 12.71 17.49 -14.09
C GLU A 233 11.42 16.79 -14.56
N PRO A 234 10.60 17.43 -15.41
CA PRO A 234 9.41 16.79 -15.97
C PRO A 234 9.79 15.59 -16.83
N THR A 235 9.43 14.39 -16.37
CA THR A 235 9.78 13.13 -17.04
C THR A 235 8.67 12.09 -16.90
N ASN A 236 8.58 11.17 -17.87
CA ASN A 236 7.64 10.05 -17.85
C ASN A 236 8.34 8.67 -17.78
N GLU A 237 9.65 8.64 -17.49
CA GLU A 237 10.45 7.42 -17.55
C GLU A 237 10.49 6.61 -16.24
N TYR A 238 9.97 7.17 -15.13
CA TYR A 238 10.17 6.61 -13.80
C TYR A 238 8.89 6.10 -13.14
N ASN A 239 7.77 6.06 -13.88
CA ASN A 239 6.51 5.52 -13.40
C ASN A 239 5.88 4.54 -14.39
N ALA A 240 5.10 3.59 -13.89
CA ALA A 240 4.56 2.50 -14.71
C ALA A 240 3.49 2.93 -15.71
N MET A 241 2.85 4.07 -15.51
CA MET A 241 1.82 4.61 -16.42
C MET A 241 2.41 5.53 -17.47
N ALA A 242 3.73 5.77 -17.46
CA ALA A 242 4.43 6.69 -18.34
C ALA A 242 3.75 8.07 -18.43
N VAL A 243 3.41 8.62 -17.25
CA VAL A 243 2.85 9.97 -17.12
C VAL A 243 3.95 10.97 -16.84
N THR A 244 3.82 12.18 -17.40
CA THR A 244 4.81 13.24 -17.19
C THR A 244 4.65 13.82 -15.79
N LYS A 245 5.58 13.50 -14.89
CA LYS A 245 5.58 13.95 -13.49
C LYS A 245 6.93 14.60 -13.15
N GLN A 246 6.88 15.62 -12.29
CA GLN A 246 8.02 16.29 -11.70
C GLN A 246 7.88 16.20 -10.19
N ASN A 247 8.96 15.89 -9.47
CA ASN A 247 8.97 15.84 -8.01
C ASN A 247 9.78 16.99 -7.43
N GLU A 248 9.33 17.55 -6.32
CA GLU A 248 10.18 18.39 -5.49
C GLU A 248 11.04 17.52 -4.56
N TYR A 249 12.17 18.05 -4.09
CA TYR A 249 13.07 17.29 -3.21
C TYR A 249 12.37 16.82 -1.92
N ASP A 250 11.41 17.59 -1.41
CA ASP A 250 10.65 17.26 -0.21
C ASP A 250 9.64 16.13 -0.41
N ASP A 251 9.34 15.79 -1.66
CA ASP A 251 8.44 14.69 -2.02
C ASP A 251 9.17 13.38 -2.31
N ILE A 252 10.51 13.38 -2.27
CA ILE A 252 11.31 12.20 -2.60
C ILE A 252 11.77 11.50 -1.32
N TYR A 253 11.50 10.20 -1.24
CA TYR A 253 11.96 9.33 -0.16
C TYR A 253 13.01 8.35 -0.65
N VAL A 254 14.02 8.11 0.19
CA VAL A 254 15.05 7.10 -0.04
C VAL A 254 14.87 5.98 0.97
N ILE A 255 14.58 4.79 0.49
CA ILE A 255 14.42 3.59 1.32
C ILE A 255 15.68 2.75 1.17
N LEU A 256 16.42 2.55 2.26
CA LEU A 256 17.67 1.82 2.29
C LEU A 256 17.51 0.44 2.91
N ASN A 257 18.21 -0.55 2.35
CA ASN A 257 18.39 -1.83 3.01
C ASN A 257 19.26 -1.65 4.26
N GLY A 258 19.01 -2.42 5.33
CA GLY A 258 19.74 -2.31 6.58
C GLY A 258 21.25 -2.56 6.43
N LYS A 259 21.65 -3.48 5.55
CA LYS A 259 23.06 -3.73 5.22
C LYS A 259 23.67 -2.50 4.53
N THR A 260 23.03 -1.99 3.51
CA THR A 260 23.46 -0.80 2.77
C THR A 260 23.60 0.41 3.70
N ASN A 261 22.61 0.61 4.57
CA ASN A 261 22.66 1.71 5.55
C ASN A 261 23.85 1.61 6.52
N SER A 262 24.34 0.42 6.82
CA SER A 262 25.51 0.25 7.71
C SER A 262 26.82 0.75 7.12
N TYR A 263 26.95 0.75 5.79
CA TYR A 263 28.12 1.24 5.07
C TYR A 263 27.96 2.67 4.55
N LEU A 264 26.72 3.13 4.43
CA LEU A 264 26.39 4.43 3.86
C LEU A 264 26.27 5.46 4.99
N ASN A 265 27.16 6.45 4.98
CA ASN A 265 27.06 7.56 5.93
C ASN A 265 25.97 8.51 5.45
N ILE A 266 24.87 8.63 6.21
CA ILE A 266 23.74 9.51 5.92
C ILE A 266 24.20 10.98 5.85
N ASP A 267 25.21 11.37 6.63
CA ASP A 267 25.77 12.73 6.61
C ASP A 267 26.35 13.08 5.25
N TRP A 268 26.94 12.10 4.56
CA TRP A 268 27.50 12.29 3.24
C TRP A 268 26.42 12.43 2.15
N LEU A 269 25.35 11.66 2.24
CA LEU A 269 24.20 11.81 1.36
C LEU A 269 23.58 13.21 1.49
N ALA A 270 23.39 13.69 2.72
CA ALA A 270 22.82 15.00 2.98
C ALA A 270 23.68 16.15 2.40
N GLN A 271 25.01 16.06 2.50
CA GLN A 271 25.92 17.05 1.91
C GLN A 271 25.84 17.07 0.37
N THR A 272 25.64 15.91 -0.25
CA THR A 272 25.55 15.80 -1.70
C THR A 272 24.28 16.43 -2.26
N PHE A 273 23.18 16.40 -1.52
CA PHE A 273 21.90 17.01 -1.92
C PHE A 273 21.81 18.51 -1.65
N GLN A 274 22.83 19.14 -1.06
CA GLN A 274 22.81 20.56 -0.67
C GLN A 274 21.60 20.95 0.20
N LEU A 275 20.89 19.97 0.74
CA LEU A 275 19.77 20.19 1.66
C LEU A 275 20.32 20.38 3.06
N GLU A 276 19.63 21.16 3.87
CA GLU A 276 19.91 21.19 5.30
C GLU A 276 19.80 19.75 5.84
N PHE A 277 20.84 19.28 6.48
CA PHE A 277 21.01 17.92 7.01
C PHE A 277 19.76 17.40 7.75
N ALA A 278 19.05 18.29 8.45
CA ALA A 278 17.86 17.96 9.20
C ALA A 278 16.66 17.60 8.30
N GLN A 279 16.51 18.21 7.13
CA GLN A 279 15.39 17.95 6.20
C GLN A 279 15.59 16.61 5.50
N PHE A 280 16.77 16.37 4.95
CA PHE A 280 17.02 15.11 4.23
C PHE A 280 16.90 13.87 5.13
N LYS A 281 17.34 13.95 6.39
CA LYS A 281 17.24 12.83 7.34
C LYS A 281 15.81 12.36 7.58
N THR A 282 14.82 13.22 7.40
CA THR A 282 13.40 12.85 7.54
C THR A 282 12.87 12.05 6.36
N HIS A 283 13.53 12.10 5.20
CA HIS A 283 13.14 11.40 3.98
C HIS A 283 13.92 10.09 3.73
N VAL A 284 14.83 9.72 4.65
CA VAL A 284 15.54 8.43 4.59
C VAL A 284 14.87 7.43 5.52
N LEU A 285 14.40 6.34 4.95
CA LEU A 285 13.82 5.23 5.68
C LEU A 285 14.73 4.00 5.59
N VAL A 286 14.99 3.37 6.72
CA VAL A 286 15.75 2.13 6.76
C VAL A 286 14.81 0.97 7.01
N LEU A 287 14.67 0.10 6.01
CA LEU A 287 14.02 -1.19 6.14
C LEU A 287 15.09 -2.24 6.39
N PRO A 288 15.17 -2.85 7.59
CA PRO A 288 16.26 -3.74 7.97
C PRO A 288 16.46 -4.92 7.02
N THR A 289 15.38 -5.38 6.40
CA THR A 289 15.40 -6.47 5.44
C THR A 289 14.52 -6.12 4.25
N LEU A 290 15.13 -5.77 3.13
CA LEU A 290 14.48 -5.88 1.82
C LEU A 290 14.79 -7.29 1.28
N PRO A 291 13.79 -8.07 0.84
CA PRO A 291 14.04 -9.42 0.35
C PRO A 291 14.87 -9.38 -0.94
N SER A 292 15.72 -10.40 -1.11
CA SER A 292 16.24 -10.73 -2.41
C SER A 292 15.12 -11.33 -3.24
N THR A 293 14.92 -10.82 -4.42
CA THR A 293 13.92 -11.33 -5.38
C THR A 293 14.63 -12.19 -6.44
N ALA A 294 13.85 -12.89 -7.26
CA ALA A 294 14.40 -13.56 -8.44
C ALA A 294 15.08 -12.57 -9.43
N GLN A 295 14.77 -11.29 -9.30
CA GLN A 295 15.29 -10.18 -10.10
C GLN A 295 16.43 -9.42 -9.40
N GLY A 296 17.17 -10.04 -8.48
CA GLY A 296 18.32 -9.46 -7.80
C GLY A 296 18.04 -8.97 -6.37
N THR A 297 19.05 -8.40 -5.73
CA THR A 297 18.95 -7.86 -4.37
C THR A 297 18.76 -6.35 -4.43
N ILE A 298 17.70 -5.87 -3.80
CA ILE A 298 17.40 -4.44 -3.71
C ILE A 298 18.31 -3.81 -2.65
N GLU A 299 19.20 -2.92 -3.06
CA GLU A 299 20.10 -2.18 -2.17
C GLU A 299 19.46 -0.88 -1.67
N ALA A 300 18.73 -0.18 -2.54
CA ALA A 300 17.98 1.03 -2.22
C ALA A 300 16.78 1.20 -3.14
N ILE A 301 15.78 1.95 -2.68
CA ILE A 301 14.66 2.41 -3.51
C ILE A 301 14.53 3.93 -3.31
N VAL A 302 14.44 4.66 -4.41
CA VAL A 302 14.07 6.07 -4.43
C VAL A 302 12.65 6.16 -4.96
N CYS A 303 11.78 6.78 -4.23
CA CYS A 303 10.37 6.87 -4.60
C CYS A 303 9.73 8.19 -4.17
N ASP A 304 8.64 8.49 -4.84
CA ASP A 304 7.73 9.57 -4.50
C ASP A 304 7.05 9.33 -3.14
N SER A 305 6.74 10.39 -2.40
CA SER A 305 5.94 10.36 -1.18
C SER A 305 4.57 9.70 -1.37
N GLU A 306 4.04 9.78 -2.59
CA GLU A 306 2.75 9.22 -2.99
C GLU A 306 2.80 7.76 -3.48
N ILE A 307 3.93 7.06 -3.31
CA ILE A 307 4.09 5.67 -3.77
C ILE A 307 3.05 4.72 -3.20
N TYR A 308 2.59 4.97 -1.98
CA TYR A 308 1.58 4.14 -1.34
C TYR A 308 0.17 4.71 -1.49
N ARG A 309 -0.78 3.82 -1.73
CA ARG A 309 -2.22 4.05 -1.66
C ARG A 309 -2.79 3.10 -0.62
N VAL A 310 -2.58 3.47 0.66
CA VAL A 310 -2.99 2.68 1.82
C VAL A 310 -3.99 3.49 2.64
N PHE A 311 -5.19 2.94 2.81
CA PHE A 311 -6.30 3.61 3.49
C PHE A 311 -7.11 2.63 4.32
N ASP A 312 -7.53 3.08 5.50
CA ASP A 312 -8.37 2.31 6.39
C ASP A 312 -9.85 2.61 6.12
N GLN A 313 -10.69 1.58 6.02
CA GLN A 313 -12.16 1.72 5.90
C GLN A 313 -12.89 1.38 7.19
N LYS A 314 -12.38 0.43 7.97
CA LYS A 314 -12.97 0.05 9.23
C LYS A 314 -11.88 -0.30 10.25
N TYR A 315 -11.94 0.38 11.37
CA TYR A 315 -11.10 0.10 12.52
C TYR A 315 -11.95 0.12 13.78
N SER A 316 -12.36 -1.06 14.25
CA SER A 316 -13.32 -1.17 15.36
C SER A 316 -13.10 -2.43 16.18
N VAL A 317 -13.37 -2.35 17.47
CA VAL A 317 -13.36 -3.49 18.38
C VAL A 317 -14.79 -3.99 18.58
N GLY A 318 -15.00 -5.29 18.43
CA GLY A 318 -16.23 -5.99 18.79
C GLY A 318 -16.00 -6.84 20.04
N VAL A 319 -17.03 -7.05 20.83
CA VAL A 319 -16.98 -7.86 22.06
C VAL A 319 -18.11 -8.86 22.06
N ALA A 320 -17.83 -10.09 22.52
CA ALA A 320 -18.84 -11.12 22.73
C ALA A 320 -18.56 -11.90 24.01
N TYR A 321 -19.56 -12.02 24.89
CA TYR A 321 -19.50 -12.84 26.09
C TYR A 321 -20.00 -14.27 25.80
N ASN A 322 -19.25 -15.25 26.22
CA ASN A 322 -19.67 -16.65 26.19
C ASN A 322 -20.10 -17.10 27.60
N ALA A 323 -21.39 -17.08 27.84
CA ALA A 323 -21.97 -17.43 29.16
C ALA A 323 -21.73 -18.90 29.55
N LYS A 324 -21.55 -19.82 28.60
CA LYS A 324 -21.26 -21.23 28.88
C LYS A 324 -19.78 -21.46 29.27
N GLY A 325 -18.88 -20.68 28.67
CA GLY A 325 -17.44 -20.82 28.90
C GLY A 325 -16.89 -19.80 29.92
N LEU A 326 -17.72 -18.85 30.38
CA LEU A 326 -17.37 -17.77 31.31
C LEU A 326 -16.12 -17.01 30.84
N TYR A 327 -16.16 -16.50 29.57
CA TYR A 327 -15.07 -15.71 29.00
C TYR A 327 -15.59 -14.66 28.03
N TRP A 328 -14.80 -13.62 27.87
CA TRP A 328 -15.00 -12.53 26.93
C TRP A 328 -14.08 -12.69 25.73
N ASN A 329 -14.63 -12.56 24.52
CA ASN A 329 -13.86 -12.45 23.29
C ASN A 329 -13.88 -11.01 22.79
N TYR A 330 -12.72 -10.48 22.54
CA TYR A 330 -12.49 -9.19 21.92
C TYR A 330 -11.98 -9.42 20.51
N PHE A 331 -12.50 -8.65 19.55
CA PHE A 331 -12.13 -8.75 18.13
C PHE A 331 -11.81 -7.35 17.60
N LEU A 332 -10.54 -7.08 17.35
CA LEU A 332 -10.14 -5.88 16.63
C LEU A 332 -10.34 -6.15 15.14
N HIS A 333 -11.27 -5.49 14.49
CA HIS A 333 -11.51 -5.55 13.06
C HIS A 333 -10.75 -4.44 12.37
N HIS A 334 -9.91 -4.79 11.41
CA HIS A 334 -9.20 -3.88 10.54
C HIS A 334 -9.46 -4.22 9.07
N TRP A 335 -10.10 -3.29 8.35
CA TRP A 335 -10.34 -3.39 6.93
C TRP A 335 -9.62 -2.25 6.24
N GLU A 336 -8.69 -2.60 5.36
CA GLU A 336 -7.87 -1.62 4.67
C GLU A 336 -7.66 -1.98 3.20
N GLY A 337 -7.39 -0.95 2.39
CA GLY A 337 -6.86 -1.08 1.04
C GLY A 337 -5.35 -0.86 1.08
N ILE A 338 -4.57 -1.83 0.63
CA ILE A 338 -3.11 -1.74 0.55
C ILE A 338 -2.71 -1.88 -0.91
N ALA A 339 -2.21 -0.80 -1.47
CA ALA A 339 -1.75 -0.75 -2.85
C ALA A 339 -0.58 0.23 -3.01
N THR A 340 0.03 0.19 -4.18
CA THR A 340 1.06 1.15 -4.60
C THR A 340 0.60 1.86 -5.86
N SER A 341 0.88 3.16 -5.97
CA SER A 341 0.51 3.97 -7.12
C SER A 341 1.38 3.63 -8.33
N ARG A 342 0.76 3.43 -9.49
CA ARG A 342 1.45 3.28 -10.77
C ARG A 342 1.83 4.63 -11.40
N PHE A 343 1.30 5.73 -10.86
CA PHE A 343 1.60 7.09 -11.29
C PHE A 343 2.77 7.71 -10.53
N ALA A 344 3.13 7.11 -9.37
CA ALA A 344 4.25 7.57 -8.57
C ALA A 344 5.58 7.17 -9.22
N ASN A 345 6.54 8.09 -9.24
CA ASN A 345 7.89 7.80 -9.67
C ASN A 345 8.58 6.87 -8.68
N ALA A 346 9.22 5.81 -9.17
CA ALA A 346 9.93 4.84 -8.34
C ALA A 346 11.13 4.24 -9.08
N ILE A 347 12.28 4.19 -8.41
CA ILE A 347 13.55 3.69 -8.92
C ILE A 347 14.13 2.69 -7.93
N ALA A 348 14.44 1.48 -8.40
CA ALA A 348 15.09 0.45 -7.61
C ALA A 348 16.57 0.32 -8.01
N PHE A 349 17.45 0.44 -7.04
CA PHE A 349 18.88 0.19 -7.18
C PHE A 349 19.16 -1.26 -6.79
N VAL A 350 19.55 -2.08 -7.76
CA VAL A 350 19.58 -3.53 -7.61
C VAL A 350 20.96 -4.08 -7.94
N SER A 351 21.47 -4.94 -7.07
CA SER A 351 22.69 -5.71 -7.35
C SER A 351 22.33 -7.10 -7.90
N GLY A 352 23.13 -7.59 -8.85
CA GLY A 352 22.91 -8.90 -9.48
C GLY A 352 22.80 -8.87 -11.00
N ASN A 353 23.04 -7.71 -11.64
CA ASN A 353 23.00 -7.52 -13.09
C ASN A 353 21.68 -7.99 -13.72
N VAL A 354 20.59 -7.37 -13.28
CA VAL A 354 19.22 -7.71 -13.66
C VAL A 354 18.99 -7.28 -15.12
N GLU A 355 18.61 -8.24 -15.97
CA GLU A 355 18.10 -7.96 -17.30
C GLU A 355 16.59 -7.72 -17.25
N GLU A 356 16.18 -6.56 -17.74
CA GLU A 356 14.76 -6.24 -17.88
C GLU A 356 14.20 -6.93 -19.13
N LYS A 357 13.17 -7.76 -18.96
CA LYS A 357 12.58 -8.54 -20.05
C LYS A 357 11.06 -8.66 -19.89
N VAL A 358 10.38 -9.12 -20.93
CA VAL A 358 8.98 -9.48 -20.87
C VAL A 358 8.81 -10.72 -19.97
N THR A 359 7.89 -10.65 -19.01
CA THR A 359 7.57 -11.74 -18.09
C THR A 359 6.26 -12.42 -18.43
N ALA A 360 5.29 -11.68 -18.98
CA ALA A 360 4.03 -12.22 -19.46
C ALA A 360 3.38 -11.31 -20.50
N ILE A 361 2.52 -11.87 -21.33
CA ILE A 361 1.64 -11.14 -22.25
C ILE A 361 0.21 -11.61 -21.97
N TYR A 362 -0.72 -10.69 -21.83
CA TYR A 362 -2.13 -10.99 -21.53
C TYR A 362 -3.03 -10.30 -22.53
N SER A 363 -4.01 -11.03 -23.08
CA SER A 363 -5.08 -10.44 -23.88
C SER A 363 -6.42 -10.50 -23.16
N ASN A 364 -7.26 -9.51 -23.40
CA ASN A 364 -8.63 -9.50 -22.93
C ASN A 364 -9.53 -8.81 -23.99
N PRO A 365 -10.41 -9.55 -24.66
CA PRO A 365 -10.76 -10.96 -24.48
C PRO A 365 -9.72 -11.94 -25.04
N GLN A 366 -9.72 -13.18 -24.52
CA GLN A 366 -8.90 -14.30 -25.03
C GLN A 366 -9.61 -15.10 -26.14
N VAL A 367 -10.90 -14.87 -26.34
CA VAL A 367 -11.70 -15.50 -27.40
C VAL A 367 -12.46 -14.38 -28.12
N VAL A 368 -12.35 -14.34 -29.44
CA VAL A 368 -13.01 -13.34 -30.28
C VAL A 368 -13.66 -13.99 -31.48
N GLU A 369 -14.73 -13.38 -32.00
CA GLU A 369 -15.40 -13.78 -33.20
C GLU A 369 -15.19 -12.74 -34.31
N VAL A 370 -14.83 -13.17 -35.50
CA VAL A 370 -14.60 -12.29 -36.66
C VAL A 370 -15.33 -12.87 -37.88
N ARG A 371 -16.09 -12.02 -38.55
CA ARG A 371 -16.82 -12.38 -39.78
C ARG A 371 -15.98 -12.16 -41.03
N LYS A 372 -16.31 -12.87 -42.10
CA LYS A 372 -15.74 -12.71 -43.42
C LYS A 372 -15.58 -11.25 -43.82
N GLY A 373 -14.40 -10.85 -44.24
CA GLY A 373 -14.07 -9.48 -44.64
C GLY A 373 -14.03 -8.46 -43.53
N ALA A 374 -14.29 -8.87 -42.27
CA ALA A 374 -14.26 -7.97 -41.13
C ALA A 374 -12.88 -7.95 -40.44
N THR A 375 -12.66 -6.87 -39.75
CA THR A 375 -11.46 -6.66 -38.92
C THR A 375 -11.89 -6.35 -37.49
N ILE A 376 -11.19 -6.94 -36.52
CA ILE A 376 -11.35 -6.65 -35.11
C ILE A 376 -9.99 -6.29 -34.50
N THR A 377 -10.00 -5.37 -33.54
CA THR A 377 -8.80 -4.99 -32.77
C THR A 377 -8.93 -5.50 -31.36
N VAL A 378 -7.99 -6.31 -30.89
CA VAL A 378 -7.99 -6.91 -29.56
C VAL A 378 -6.87 -6.28 -28.74
N PRO A 379 -7.19 -5.70 -27.56
CA PRO A 379 -6.17 -5.15 -26.68
C PRO A 379 -5.38 -6.26 -25.98
N PHE A 380 -4.10 -6.02 -25.79
CA PHE A 380 -3.24 -6.85 -24.96
C PHE A 380 -2.32 -6.01 -24.09
N THR A 381 -1.82 -6.62 -23.04
CA THR A 381 -0.89 -5.98 -22.09
C THR A 381 0.38 -6.80 -22.00
N VAL A 382 1.53 -6.14 -22.12
CA VAL A 382 2.85 -6.73 -21.91
C VAL A 382 3.29 -6.41 -20.49
N GLN A 383 3.56 -7.43 -19.70
CA GLN A 383 4.15 -7.31 -18.37
C GLN A 383 5.67 -7.50 -18.51
N THR A 384 6.42 -6.61 -17.87
CA THR A 384 7.89 -6.61 -17.91
C THR A 384 8.46 -6.70 -16.49
N SER A 385 9.71 -7.11 -16.38
CA SER A 385 10.43 -7.11 -15.08
C SER A 385 10.99 -5.74 -14.69
N GLY A 386 10.88 -4.75 -15.55
CA GLY A 386 11.31 -3.37 -15.31
C GLY A 386 10.82 -2.44 -16.42
N LEU A 387 10.89 -1.12 -16.20
CA LEU A 387 10.33 -0.11 -17.11
C LEU A 387 11.10 0.05 -18.43
N ASN A 388 12.34 -0.41 -18.49
CA ASN A 388 13.18 -0.29 -19.71
C ASN A 388 13.30 -1.59 -20.51
N ALA A 389 12.47 -2.59 -20.22
CA ALA A 389 12.51 -3.85 -20.94
C ALA A 389 12.33 -3.61 -22.45
N LYS A 390 13.30 -4.06 -23.23
CA LYS A 390 13.21 -4.03 -24.69
C LYS A 390 12.51 -5.29 -25.16
N TYR A 391 11.51 -5.13 -26.00
CA TYR A 391 10.79 -6.25 -26.58
C TYR A 391 10.43 -5.98 -28.04
N SER A 392 10.25 -7.04 -28.78
CA SER A 392 9.85 -7.00 -30.18
C SER A 392 8.73 -8.00 -30.41
N LEU A 393 7.52 -7.48 -30.62
CA LEU A 393 6.32 -8.29 -30.70
C LEU A 393 6.03 -8.71 -32.14
N THR A 394 5.64 -9.96 -32.31
CA THR A 394 5.12 -10.50 -33.55
C THR A 394 3.77 -11.17 -33.29
N ALA A 395 2.87 -11.11 -34.27
CA ALA A 395 1.62 -11.84 -34.24
C ALA A 395 1.59 -12.84 -35.41
N THR A 396 1.23 -14.08 -35.11
CA THR A 396 1.09 -15.14 -36.10
C THR A 396 -0.27 -15.82 -35.95
N SER A 397 -0.85 -16.23 -37.06
CA SER A 397 -2.09 -17.01 -37.08
C SER A 397 -1.80 -18.47 -37.39
N SER A 398 -2.52 -19.39 -36.78
CA SER A 398 -2.44 -20.81 -37.13
C SER A 398 -3.04 -21.13 -38.51
N VAL A 399 -3.81 -20.19 -39.08
CA VAL A 399 -4.49 -20.31 -40.39
C VAL A 399 -4.35 -18.97 -41.12
N ASP A 400 -3.16 -18.61 -41.51
CA ASP A 400 -2.80 -17.29 -42.05
C ASP A 400 -3.44 -16.99 -43.42
N ASP A 401 -3.82 -18.05 -44.16
CA ASP A 401 -4.61 -17.98 -45.37
C ASP A 401 -6.07 -17.56 -45.21
N LYS A 402 -6.59 -17.60 -43.98
CA LYS A 402 -7.98 -17.27 -43.63
C LYS A 402 -8.08 -16.11 -42.63
N VAL A 403 -7.22 -16.11 -41.63
CA VAL A 403 -7.20 -15.11 -40.55
C VAL A 403 -5.80 -14.54 -40.46
N LYS A 404 -5.65 -13.25 -40.67
CA LYS A 404 -4.38 -12.54 -40.60
C LYS A 404 -4.28 -11.74 -39.32
N ALA A 405 -3.12 -11.76 -38.67
CA ALA A 405 -2.86 -11.03 -37.42
C ALA A 405 -1.69 -10.06 -37.61
N THR A 406 -1.84 -8.84 -37.12
CA THR A 406 -0.79 -7.81 -37.21
C THR A 406 -0.78 -7.00 -35.93
N ILE A 407 0.41 -6.79 -35.33
CA ILE A 407 0.58 -5.89 -34.19
C ILE A 407 0.42 -4.45 -34.66
N GLU A 408 -0.37 -3.65 -33.98
CA GLU A 408 -0.50 -2.21 -34.27
C GLU A 408 0.73 -1.44 -33.79
N SER A 409 0.96 -0.26 -34.33
CA SER A 409 2.13 0.58 -34.01
C SER A 409 2.17 1.07 -32.56
N ASP A 410 1.06 1.01 -31.85
CA ASP A 410 0.96 1.37 -30.43
C ASP A 410 1.48 0.27 -29.47
N LEU A 411 1.79 -0.92 -30.01
CA LEU A 411 2.24 -2.11 -29.27
C LEU A 411 1.30 -2.55 -28.12
N LYS A 412 0.03 -2.17 -28.22
CA LYS A 412 -1.02 -2.47 -27.24
C LYS A 412 -2.21 -3.21 -27.85
N HIS A 413 -2.28 -3.23 -29.16
CA HIS A 413 -3.39 -3.84 -29.89
C HIS A 413 -2.88 -4.78 -30.96
N VAL A 414 -3.59 -5.90 -31.16
CA VAL A 414 -3.43 -6.79 -32.30
C VAL A 414 -4.65 -6.66 -33.20
N LYS A 415 -4.40 -6.31 -34.44
CA LYS A 415 -5.40 -6.29 -35.50
C LYS A 415 -5.57 -7.69 -36.06
N ILE A 416 -6.80 -8.23 -36.01
CA ILE A 416 -7.16 -9.55 -36.53
C ILE A 416 -8.13 -9.33 -37.69
N GLU A 417 -7.78 -9.78 -38.87
CA GLU A 417 -8.54 -9.62 -40.10
C GLU A 417 -8.93 -10.98 -40.64
N CYS A 418 -10.23 -11.16 -40.87
CA CYS A 418 -10.76 -12.33 -41.55
C CYS A 418 -10.83 -12.06 -43.06
N LEU A 419 -10.13 -12.85 -43.85
CA LEU A 419 -10.01 -12.62 -45.28
C LEU A 419 -11.33 -12.90 -46.02
N GLU A 420 -11.56 -12.20 -47.13
CA GLU A 420 -12.74 -12.40 -47.95
C GLU A 420 -12.78 -13.75 -48.70
N ALA A 421 -11.65 -14.47 -48.76
CA ALA A 421 -11.54 -15.73 -49.48
C ALA A 421 -11.99 -16.95 -48.66
N ILE A 422 -12.57 -16.77 -47.46
CA ILE A 422 -13.03 -17.91 -46.64
C ILE A 422 -14.37 -18.47 -47.15
N ASP A 423 -14.43 -19.80 -47.23
CA ASP A 423 -15.58 -20.58 -47.70
C ASP A 423 -16.24 -21.37 -46.58
N THR A 424 -15.55 -21.51 -45.45
CA THR A 424 -15.98 -22.34 -44.31
C THR A 424 -15.67 -21.61 -43.00
N GLU A 425 -16.54 -21.75 -42.04
CA GLU A 425 -16.27 -21.35 -40.64
C GLU A 425 -15.24 -22.22 -39.97
N GLY A 426 -14.59 -21.73 -38.92
CA GLY A 426 -13.60 -22.50 -38.19
C GLY A 426 -12.95 -21.76 -37.04
N LEU A 427 -11.90 -22.37 -36.50
CA LEU A 427 -11.12 -21.84 -35.39
C LEU A 427 -9.70 -21.58 -35.82
N ALA A 428 -9.20 -20.40 -35.48
CA ALA A 428 -7.78 -20.04 -35.58
C ALA A 428 -7.22 -19.70 -34.19
N THR A 429 -5.93 -19.85 -34.04
CA THR A 429 -5.22 -19.35 -32.87
C THR A 429 -4.27 -18.25 -33.34
N VAL A 430 -4.45 -17.04 -32.81
CA VAL A 430 -3.51 -15.94 -33.02
C VAL A 430 -2.56 -15.93 -31.83
N THR A 431 -1.28 -16.11 -32.10
CA THR A 431 -0.22 -16.10 -31.09
C THR A 431 0.55 -14.80 -31.18
N ILE A 432 0.52 -14.01 -30.09
CA ILE A 432 1.40 -12.85 -29.90
C ILE A 432 2.65 -13.38 -29.20
N LYS A 433 3.82 -13.10 -29.77
CA LYS A 433 5.11 -13.54 -29.25
C LYS A 433 6.09 -12.37 -29.15
N ASP A 434 6.76 -12.27 -28.02
CA ASP A 434 7.97 -11.46 -27.92
C ASP A 434 9.18 -12.26 -28.41
N THR A 435 9.88 -11.74 -29.41
CA THR A 435 11.03 -12.40 -30.04
C THR A 435 12.29 -12.37 -29.17
N VAL A 436 12.33 -11.50 -28.15
CA VAL A 436 13.48 -11.37 -27.24
C VAL A 436 13.40 -12.34 -26.08
N SER A 437 12.26 -12.38 -25.40
CA SER A 437 12.04 -13.23 -24.20
C SER A 437 11.35 -14.57 -24.49
N GLU A 438 10.90 -14.79 -25.74
CA GLU A 438 10.17 -15.99 -26.19
C GLU A 438 8.78 -16.15 -25.51
N VAL A 439 8.31 -15.15 -24.75
CA VAL A 439 7.00 -15.20 -24.08
C VAL A 439 5.88 -15.08 -25.10
N THR A 440 4.83 -15.89 -24.94
CA THR A 440 3.70 -15.97 -25.85
C THR A 440 2.36 -15.75 -25.16
N CYS A 441 1.36 -15.28 -25.93
CA CYS A 441 -0.04 -15.20 -25.53
C CYS A 441 -0.92 -15.64 -26.71
N ASP A 442 -1.84 -16.55 -26.46
CA ASP A 442 -2.74 -17.09 -27.48
C ASP A 442 -4.15 -16.47 -27.36
N ILE A 443 -4.68 -16.03 -28.50
CA ILE A 443 -6.07 -15.56 -28.67
C ILE A 443 -6.79 -16.55 -29.58
N LYS A 444 -7.90 -17.09 -29.11
CA LYS A 444 -8.76 -17.98 -29.91
C LYS A 444 -9.68 -17.15 -30.76
N VAL A 445 -9.68 -17.41 -32.06
CA VAL A 445 -10.46 -16.67 -33.05
C VAL A 445 -11.44 -17.63 -33.72
N VAL A 446 -12.74 -17.36 -33.53
CA VAL A 446 -13.80 -18.02 -34.29
C VAL A 446 -14.05 -17.19 -35.54
N TYR A 447 -13.82 -17.74 -36.74
CA TYR A 447 -14.08 -17.06 -38.00
C TYR A 447 -15.28 -17.67 -38.69
N ASN A 448 -16.20 -16.81 -39.14
CA ASN A 448 -17.47 -17.17 -39.75
C ASN A 448 -17.56 -16.60 -41.16
N VAL A 449 -18.29 -17.32 -42.04
CA VAL A 449 -18.54 -16.93 -43.47
C VAL A 449 -19.53 -15.76 -43.54
#